data_09d02c3921497b680b6c5cc2d5368b19
#
_entry.id   09d02c3921497b680b6c5cc2d5368b19
#
_cell.length_a   1.000
_cell.length_b   1.000
_cell.length_c   1.000
_cell.angle_alpha   90.00
_cell.angle_beta   90.00
_cell.angle_gamma   90.00
#
_symmetry.space_group_name_H-M   'P 1'
#
loop_
_entity.id
_entity.type
_entity.pdbx_description
1 polymer ?
#
loop_
_entity_poly.entity_id
_entity_poly.type
_entity_poly.pdbx_seq_one_letter_code
_entity_poly.pdbx_strand_id
1 'polypeptide(L)'
;MAYIRQPYLAYAELRTFIIASVCNSIILQANVFIDAVIVGNYLSTDAMAVVNLFAPLLLLVTLAPMLLAEGSMVAGSRAFGERDYPQVNRTFMVNLAGGLLFSLAAALPIALFAPSLVGLYTDNPRLAPLALDYLPAAAFIGVAFAIQNSYTVFLQLIGQGRLVVAVTIAQMMINLVFDMLFIVVFGWGIQGAVYATICSYLLSLVMIVPEVRRQWRIFAPQSVLRSWFPALTMHCGKLGISDAAGTFVSMIIFSGFNAAAQRLYGADGLVVASVFMQMLSISSLVTMGVIFSMQSLSMTFMGENDLRGYRMVISRSLLIVVSCMVIISLAMGLFPDLLLSCFGADARLIDFARRPIVILSTSLLPFTLLFYYCSVYVTLNRVRLSMSVILSEPLFILAALWVMEHFFPGQFWWFFTLGVVIALAVCLATAWTISRRNPLIDRFTLAPRFIKAPYIDYSLNYDEQQARSALRDILKYIDICELSKGESNRTAVCAEEIMSCVVGMEGSERKSPHHFFDIRIMEIFDDEKSQPRGIQIYVKWRGKSVNPICDPARNPDQMMKDRSRSLRLVNKLCNDIDYNYRNGVNCVAMKFLKS
;
A
#
# COMPACT_ATOMS: atom_id res chain seq x y z
N MET A 1 -10.48 23.75 29.22
CA MET A 1 -10.61 23.58 27.75
C MET A 1 -10.18 22.16 27.44
N ALA A 2 -11.02 21.37 26.80
CA ALA A 2 -10.62 20.02 26.40
C ALA A 2 -9.51 20.11 25.34
N TYR A 3 -8.35 19.56 25.61
CA TYR A 3 -7.23 19.48 24.68
C TYR A 3 -7.56 18.43 23.60
N ILE A 4 -8.32 18.84 22.58
CA ILE A 4 -8.74 17.95 21.51
C ILE A 4 -7.52 17.59 20.67
N ARG A 5 -7.31 16.29 20.39
CA ARG A 5 -6.22 15.80 19.54
C ARG A 5 -6.21 16.50 18.19
N GLN A 6 -5.05 17.02 17.83
CA GLN A 6 -4.80 17.67 16.55
C GLN A 6 -4.41 16.61 15.48
N PRO A 7 -4.80 16.80 14.22
CA PRO A 7 -4.51 15.82 13.17
C PRO A 7 -3.06 15.84 12.67
N TYR A 8 -2.22 16.72 13.23
CA TYR A 8 -0.89 17.04 12.71
C TYR A 8 0.04 15.82 12.59
N LEU A 9 0.15 14.99 13.65
CA LEU A 9 1.03 13.82 13.64
C LEU A 9 0.56 12.78 12.63
N ALA A 10 -0.73 12.47 12.60
CA ALA A 10 -1.31 11.54 11.62
C ALA A 10 -1.11 12.02 10.18
N TYR A 11 -1.26 13.32 9.92
CA TYR A 11 -1.04 13.88 8.58
C TYR A 11 0.44 13.92 8.19
N ALA A 12 1.34 14.17 9.14
CA ALA A 12 2.78 14.14 8.89
C ALA A 12 3.26 12.72 8.54
N GLU A 13 2.77 11.72 9.27
CA GLU A 13 3.04 10.32 9.00
C GLU A 13 2.51 9.89 7.63
N LEU A 14 1.23 10.19 7.35
CA LEU A 14 0.59 9.90 6.07
C LEU A 14 1.34 10.55 4.90
N ARG A 15 1.71 11.84 5.01
CA ARG A 15 2.46 12.54 3.95
C ARG A 15 3.79 11.87 3.65
N THR A 16 4.56 11.53 4.67
CA THR A 16 5.85 10.86 4.50
C THR A 16 5.68 9.51 3.83
N PHE A 17 4.63 8.78 4.19
CA PHE A 17 4.33 7.48 3.62
C PHE A 17 3.89 7.59 2.16
N ILE A 18 2.97 8.50 1.83
CA ILE A 18 2.51 8.74 0.44
C ILE A 18 3.70 9.10 -0.47
N ILE A 19 4.56 10.03 -0.05
CA ILE A 19 5.73 10.41 -0.85
C ILE A 19 6.59 9.19 -1.15
N ALA A 20 6.91 8.38 -0.14
CA ALA A 20 7.70 7.17 -0.34
C ALA A 20 7.01 6.16 -1.28
N SER A 21 5.70 5.93 -1.11
CA SER A 21 4.94 4.98 -1.94
C SER A 21 4.80 5.44 -3.39
N VAL A 22 4.52 6.72 -3.61
CA VAL A 22 4.41 7.29 -4.97
C VAL A 22 5.77 7.28 -5.67
N CYS A 23 6.85 7.68 -4.98
CA CYS A 23 8.21 7.58 -5.53
C CYS A 23 8.54 6.14 -5.91
N ASN A 24 8.23 5.17 -5.04
CA ASN A 24 8.44 3.76 -5.32
C ASN A 24 7.70 3.30 -6.58
N SER A 25 6.41 3.68 -6.73
CA SER A 25 5.61 3.34 -7.92
C SER A 25 6.20 3.94 -9.21
N ILE A 26 6.66 5.20 -9.15
CA ILE A 26 7.28 5.86 -10.31
C ILE A 26 8.59 5.15 -10.71
N ILE A 27 9.43 4.78 -9.74
CA ILE A 27 10.70 4.11 -10.01
C ILE A 27 10.47 2.73 -10.63
N LEU A 28 9.50 1.96 -10.09
CA LEU A 28 9.13 0.66 -10.66
C LEU A 28 8.66 0.78 -12.11
N GLN A 29 7.84 1.77 -12.44
CA GLN A 29 7.38 2.00 -13.82
C GLN A 29 8.52 2.46 -14.72
N ALA A 30 9.42 3.31 -14.22
CA ALA A 30 10.61 3.74 -14.97
C ALA A 30 11.52 2.54 -15.29
N ASN A 31 11.67 1.60 -14.37
CA ASN A 31 12.44 0.37 -14.62
C ASN A 31 11.88 -0.42 -15.80
N VAL A 32 10.56 -0.67 -15.80
CA VAL A 32 9.90 -1.39 -16.90
C VAL A 32 10.10 -0.69 -18.24
N PHE A 33 10.07 0.65 -18.26
CA PHE A 33 10.31 1.43 -19.47
C PHE A 33 11.77 1.33 -19.94
N ILE A 34 12.74 1.41 -19.01
CA ILE A 34 14.17 1.29 -19.31
C ILE A 34 14.48 -0.10 -19.89
N ASP A 35 13.96 -1.17 -19.29
CA ASP A 35 14.12 -2.54 -19.77
C ASP A 35 13.61 -2.69 -21.21
N ALA A 36 12.41 -2.14 -21.50
CA ALA A 36 11.83 -2.18 -22.84
C ALA A 36 12.71 -1.43 -23.88
N VAL A 37 13.29 -0.28 -23.49
CA VAL A 37 14.19 0.50 -24.34
C VAL A 37 15.48 -0.27 -24.62
N ILE A 38 16.06 -0.94 -23.61
CA ILE A 38 17.29 -1.72 -23.77
C ILE A 38 17.05 -2.92 -24.69
N VAL A 39 16.00 -3.71 -24.40
CA VAL A 39 15.64 -4.87 -25.24
C VAL A 39 15.38 -4.45 -26.68
N GLY A 40 14.64 -3.36 -26.90
CA GLY A 40 14.33 -2.87 -28.24
C GLY A 40 15.55 -2.37 -29.05
N ASN A 41 16.51 -1.70 -28.39
CA ASN A 41 17.66 -1.12 -29.05
C ASN A 41 18.85 -2.09 -29.25
N TYR A 42 19.09 -3.01 -28.31
CA TYR A 42 20.27 -3.86 -28.30
C TYR A 42 20.00 -5.29 -28.76
N LEU A 43 18.77 -5.80 -28.70
CA LEU A 43 18.46 -7.15 -29.16
C LEU A 43 17.81 -7.11 -30.55
N SER A 44 16.50 -6.97 -30.59
CA SER A 44 15.74 -6.86 -31.85
C SER A 44 14.27 -6.53 -31.59
N THR A 45 13.56 -6.06 -32.60
CA THR A 45 12.10 -5.93 -32.59
C THR A 45 11.39 -7.26 -32.35
N ASP A 46 11.98 -8.37 -32.85
CA ASP A 46 11.46 -9.73 -32.66
C ASP A 46 11.58 -10.16 -31.18
N ALA A 47 12.67 -9.83 -30.51
CA ALA A 47 12.82 -10.08 -29.06
C ALA A 47 11.78 -9.30 -28.22
N MET A 48 11.56 -8.02 -28.58
CA MET A 48 10.52 -7.22 -27.94
C MET A 48 9.11 -7.77 -28.17
N ALA A 49 8.86 -8.29 -29.39
CA ALA A 49 7.61 -8.96 -29.72
C ALA A 49 7.39 -10.22 -28.88
N VAL A 50 8.43 -11.03 -28.62
CA VAL A 50 8.39 -12.20 -27.74
C VAL A 50 8.06 -11.80 -26.30
N VAL A 51 8.73 -10.80 -25.73
CA VAL A 51 8.45 -10.31 -24.37
C VAL A 51 6.97 -9.91 -24.23
N ASN A 52 6.45 -9.14 -25.20
CA ASN A 52 5.05 -8.70 -25.17
C ASN A 52 4.07 -9.86 -25.37
N LEU A 53 4.39 -10.84 -26.23
CA LEU A 53 3.55 -12.00 -26.50
C LEU A 53 3.34 -12.86 -25.25
N PHE A 54 4.39 -13.05 -24.44
CA PHE A 54 4.35 -13.87 -23.23
C PHE A 54 4.08 -13.08 -21.95
N ALA A 55 3.94 -11.75 -22.00
CA ALA A 55 3.62 -10.92 -20.83
C ALA A 55 2.38 -11.40 -20.05
N PRO A 56 1.25 -11.81 -20.68
CA PRO A 56 0.09 -12.32 -19.95
C PRO A 56 0.38 -13.60 -19.17
N LEU A 57 1.26 -14.47 -19.70
CA LEU A 57 1.64 -15.71 -19.03
C LEU A 57 2.56 -15.43 -17.83
N LEU A 58 3.47 -14.47 -17.94
CA LEU A 58 4.32 -14.03 -16.84
C LEU A 58 3.53 -13.30 -15.74
N LEU A 59 2.43 -12.64 -16.09
CA LEU A 59 1.52 -12.05 -15.11
C LEU A 59 0.95 -13.10 -14.15
N LEU A 60 0.66 -14.33 -14.63
CA LEU A 60 0.17 -15.42 -13.78
C LEU A 60 1.18 -15.79 -12.68
N VAL A 61 2.49 -15.74 -12.98
CA VAL A 61 3.54 -16.08 -12.00
C VAL A 61 3.68 -15.03 -10.91
N THR A 62 3.39 -13.77 -11.23
CA THR A 62 3.47 -12.63 -10.29
C THR A 62 2.17 -12.34 -9.57
N LEU A 63 1.04 -12.82 -10.11
CA LEU A 63 -0.30 -12.53 -9.59
C LEU A 63 -0.49 -13.01 -8.14
N ALA A 64 -0.09 -14.24 -7.83
CA ALA A 64 -0.26 -14.81 -6.50
C ALA A 64 0.60 -14.10 -5.43
N PRO A 65 1.91 -13.80 -5.67
CA PRO A 65 2.67 -12.93 -4.79
C PRO A 65 2.05 -11.56 -4.55
N MET A 66 1.51 -10.92 -5.60
CA MET A 66 0.84 -9.61 -5.46
C MET A 66 -0.40 -9.73 -4.59
N LEU A 67 -1.26 -10.70 -4.85
CA LEU A 67 -2.48 -10.97 -4.09
C LEU A 67 -2.18 -11.19 -2.61
N LEU A 68 -1.19 -12.03 -2.30
CA LEU A 68 -0.80 -12.31 -0.92
C LEU A 68 -0.15 -11.09 -0.26
N ALA A 69 0.62 -10.30 -0.99
CA ALA A 69 1.27 -9.09 -0.48
C ALA A 69 0.24 -8.06 -0.01
N GLU A 70 -0.77 -7.76 -0.83
CA GLU A 70 -1.85 -6.82 -0.50
C GLU A 70 -2.64 -7.27 0.73
N GLY A 71 -3.09 -8.53 0.74
CA GLY A 71 -3.83 -9.05 1.88
C GLY A 71 -3.01 -9.14 3.16
N SER A 72 -1.73 -9.51 3.04
CA SER A 72 -0.80 -9.58 4.16
C SER A 72 -0.44 -8.20 4.69
N MET A 73 -0.37 -7.18 3.82
CA MET A 73 -0.18 -5.80 4.26
C MET A 73 -1.33 -5.32 5.13
N VAL A 74 -2.57 -5.57 4.72
CA VAL A 74 -3.78 -5.18 5.49
C VAL A 74 -3.82 -5.90 6.84
N ALA A 75 -3.67 -7.23 6.86
CA ALA A 75 -3.68 -8.03 8.08
C ALA A 75 -2.48 -7.72 8.98
N GLY A 76 -1.28 -7.63 8.41
CA GLY A 76 -0.04 -7.33 9.13
C GLY A 76 -0.03 -5.92 9.72
N SER A 77 -0.56 -4.90 9.01
CA SER A 77 -0.66 -3.54 9.53
C SER A 77 -1.58 -3.44 10.75
N ARG A 78 -2.67 -4.21 10.74
CA ARG A 78 -3.56 -4.30 11.90
C ARG A 78 -2.85 -4.94 13.09
N ALA A 79 -2.24 -6.12 12.90
CA ALA A 79 -1.49 -6.80 13.95
C ALA A 79 -0.32 -5.94 14.48
N PHE A 80 0.31 -5.15 13.61
CA PHE A 80 1.35 -4.20 13.98
C PHE A 80 0.80 -3.08 14.89
N GLY A 81 -0.41 -2.58 14.60
CA GLY A 81 -1.09 -1.62 15.45
C GLY A 81 -1.49 -2.22 16.81
N GLU A 82 -1.92 -3.49 16.83
CA GLU A 82 -2.24 -4.26 18.04
C GLU A 82 -0.98 -4.64 18.87
N ARG A 83 0.24 -4.40 18.32
CA ARG A 83 1.53 -4.80 18.90
C ARG A 83 1.73 -6.33 19.00
N ASP A 84 0.98 -7.08 18.20
CA ASP A 84 1.14 -8.54 18.09
C ASP A 84 2.21 -8.88 17.06
N TYR A 85 3.48 -8.72 17.44
CA TYR A 85 4.63 -9.01 16.57
C TYR A 85 4.71 -10.49 16.12
N PRO A 86 4.35 -11.48 16.95
CA PRO A 86 4.20 -12.85 16.50
C PRO A 86 3.23 -12.99 15.33
N GLN A 87 2.08 -12.30 15.39
CA GLN A 87 1.10 -12.32 14.30
C GLN A 87 1.62 -11.58 13.05
N VAL A 88 2.34 -10.45 13.24
CA VAL A 88 3.01 -9.75 12.11
C VAL A 88 4.01 -10.70 11.43
N ASN A 89 4.83 -11.42 12.20
CA ASN A 89 5.79 -12.39 11.65
C ASN A 89 5.07 -13.53 10.91
N ARG A 90 4.00 -14.09 11.47
CA ARG A 90 3.20 -15.13 10.79
C ARG A 90 2.64 -14.62 9.46
N THR A 91 2.15 -13.39 9.44
CA THR A 91 1.63 -12.76 8.22
C THR A 91 2.74 -12.52 7.19
N PHE A 92 3.93 -12.11 7.63
CA PHE A 92 5.12 -12.02 6.78
C PHE A 92 5.49 -13.38 6.18
N MET A 93 5.49 -14.44 6.99
CA MET A 93 5.82 -15.79 6.51
C MET A 93 4.78 -16.34 5.53
N VAL A 94 3.49 -16.04 5.74
CA VAL A 94 2.43 -16.37 4.77
C VAL A 94 2.67 -15.68 3.43
N ASN A 95 3.04 -14.40 3.44
CA ASN A 95 3.36 -13.66 2.22
C ASN A 95 4.59 -14.24 1.51
N LEU A 96 5.69 -14.43 2.23
CA LEU A 96 6.94 -14.93 1.67
C LEU A 96 6.81 -16.38 1.20
N ALA A 97 6.41 -17.29 2.07
CA ALA A 97 6.33 -18.71 1.76
C ALA A 97 5.19 -19.03 0.79
N GLY A 98 4.03 -18.41 0.96
CA GLY A 98 2.90 -18.53 0.04
C GLY A 98 3.24 -17.96 -1.33
N GLY A 99 3.81 -16.75 -1.39
CA GLY A 99 4.27 -16.14 -2.63
C GLY A 99 5.27 -17.01 -3.38
N LEU A 100 6.29 -17.56 -2.68
CA LEU A 100 7.26 -18.47 -3.26
C LEU A 100 6.61 -19.77 -3.77
N LEU A 101 5.77 -20.40 -2.95
CA LEU A 101 5.14 -21.66 -3.31
C LEU A 101 4.25 -21.52 -4.54
N PHE A 102 3.39 -20.50 -4.58
CA PHE A 102 2.49 -20.28 -5.72
C PHE A 102 3.25 -19.82 -6.97
N SER A 103 4.29 -18.99 -6.83
CA SER A 103 5.13 -18.61 -7.98
C SER A 103 5.88 -19.82 -8.55
N LEU A 104 6.43 -20.70 -7.71
CA LEU A 104 7.07 -21.93 -8.16
C LEU A 104 6.06 -22.90 -8.80
N ALA A 105 4.87 -23.03 -8.21
CA ALA A 105 3.81 -23.88 -8.75
C ALA A 105 3.32 -23.40 -10.13
N ALA A 106 3.40 -22.09 -10.43
CA ALA A 106 3.11 -21.54 -11.74
C ALA A 106 4.34 -21.61 -12.67
N ALA A 107 5.54 -21.30 -12.16
CA ALA A 107 6.77 -21.24 -12.95
C ALA A 107 7.20 -22.62 -13.48
N LEU A 108 7.11 -23.67 -12.65
CA LEU A 108 7.55 -25.01 -13.05
C LEU A 108 6.78 -25.56 -14.26
N PRO A 109 5.43 -25.55 -14.32
CA PRO A 109 4.70 -25.97 -15.50
C PRO A 109 5.05 -25.11 -16.74
N ILE A 110 5.18 -23.78 -16.58
CA ILE A 110 5.54 -22.89 -17.69
C ILE A 110 6.92 -23.26 -18.24
N ALA A 111 7.90 -23.49 -17.39
CA ALA A 111 9.25 -23.86 -17.80
C ALA A 111 9.30 -25.27 -18.42
N LEU A 112 8.60 -26.26 -17.83
CA LEU A 112 8.61 -27.65 -18.31
C LEU A 112 7.85 -27.83 -19.63
N PHE A 113 6.73 -27.11 -19.80
CA PHE A 113 5.90 -27.19 -21.00
C PHE A 113 6.15 -26.02 -21.96
N ALA A 114 7.27 -25.30 -21.83
CA ALA A 114 7.62 -24.18 -22.69
C ALA A 114 7.53 -24.48 -24.19
N PRO A 115 8.01 -25.63 -24.72
CA PRO A 115 7.88 -25.94 -26.14
C PRO A 115 6.41 -26.03 -26.60
N SER A 116 5.56 -26.64 -25.81
CA SER A 116 4.12 -26.76 -26.13
C SER A 116 3.41 -25.41 -26.03
N LEU A 117 3.77 -24.59 -25.04
CA LEU A 117 3.23 -23.25 -24.88
C LEU A 117 3.67 -22.34 -26.04
N VAL A 118 4.94 -22.38 -26.44
CA VAL A 118 5.42 -21.59 -27.56
C VAL A 118 4.68 -21.97 -28.83
N GLY A 119 4.49 -23.27 -29.13
CA GLY A 119 3.72 -23.74 -30.28
C GLY A 119 2.23 -23.34 -30.23
N LEU A 120 1.65 -23.10 -29.04
CA LEU A 120 0.28 -22.59 -28.92
C LEU A 120 0.15 -21.09 -29.21
N TYR A 121 1.21 -20.31 -28.91
CA TYR A 121 1.20 -18.85 -29.02
C TYR A 121 1.72 -18.34 -30.36
N THR A 122 2.65 -19.07 -31.02
CA THR A 122 3.24 -18.62 -32.26
C THR A 122 3.77 -19.79 -33.13
N ASP A 123 3.39 -19.75 -34.40
CA ASP A 123 3.96 -20.63 -35.45
C ASP A 123 5.06 -19.91 -36.24
N ASN A 124 5.42 -18.69 -35.85
CA ASN A 124 6.42 -17.90 -36.57
C ASN A 124 7.84 -18.46 -36.34
N PRO A 125 8.55 -18.91 -37.41
CA PRO A 125 9.86 -19.54 -37.30
C PRO A 125 10.96 -18.60 -36.78
N ARG A 126 10.74 -17.27 -36.78
CA ARG A 126 11.67 -16.28 -36.21
C ARG A 126 11.45 -16.07 -34.73
N LEU A 127 10.20 -16.10 -34.26
CA LEU A 127 9.85 -15.83 -32.87
C LEU A 127 9.99 -17.09 -31.99
N ALA A 128 9.69 -18.28 -32.51
CA ALA A 128 9.68 -19.51 -31.74
C ALA A 128 11.02 -19.84 -31.05
N PRO A 129 12.20 -19.73 -31.71
CA PRO A 129 13.49 -19.96 -31.05
C PRO A 129 13.75 -18.97 -29.92
N LEU A 130 13.49 -17.67 -30.15
CA LEU A 130 13.66 -16.63 -29.14
C LEU A 130 12.70 -16.84 -27.92
N ALA A 131 11.49 -17.33 -28.19
CA ALA A 131 10.51 -17.65 -27.16
C ALA A 131 10.93 -18.85 -26.32
N LEU A 132 11.53 -19.89 -26.93
CA LEU A 132 12.08 -21.06 -26.24
C LEU A 132 13.28 -20.69 -25.36
N ASP A 133 14.08 -19.73 -25.77
CA ASP A 133 15.17 -19.20 -24.96
C ASP A 133 14.67 -18.32 -23.81
N TYR A 134 13.60 -17.57 -24.03
CA TYR A 134 13.06 -16.61 -23.05
C TYR A 134 12.20 -17.26 -21.98
N LEU A 135 11.18 -18.02 -22.38
CA LEU A 135 10.07 -18.41 -21.51
C LEU A 135 10.46 -19.28 -20.30
N PRO A 136 11.36 -20.29 -20.42
CA PRO A 136 11.75 -21.11 -19.29
C PRO A 136 12.45 -20.32 -18.19
N ALA A 137 13.32 -19.37 -18.56
CA ALA A 137 14.01 -18.52 -17.61
C ALA A 137 13.07 -17.45 -17.01
N ALA A 138 12.27 -16.81 -17.87
CA ALA A 138 11.35 -15.73 -17.48
C ALA A 138 10.28 -16.19 -16.48
N ALA A 139 9.88 -17.46 -16.51
CA ALA A 139 8.96 -18.04 -15.53
C ALA A 139 9.45 -17.86 -14.07
N PHE A 140 10.78 -17.86 -13.82
CA PHE A 140 11.36 -17.69 -12.49
C PHE A 140 11.49 -16.23 -12.04
N ILE A 141 11.19 -15.24 -12.87
CA ILE A 141 11.13 -13.83 -12.46
C ILE A 141 10.15 -13.66 -11.29
N GLY A 142 8.98 -14.32 -11.35
CA GLY A 142 7.99 -14.23 -10.28
C GLY A 142 8.46 -14.77 -8.93
N VAL A 143 9.37 -15.74 -8.93
CA VAL A 143 9.97 -16.29 -7.70
C VAL A 143 10.88 -15.24 -7.04
N ALA A 144 11.76 -14.61 -7.80
CA ALA A 144 12.63 -13.54 -7.31
C ALA A 144 11.81 -12.31 -6.87
N PHE A 145 10.78 -11.95 -7.65
CA PHE A 145 9.81 -10.91 -7.30
C PHE A 145 9.09 -11.21 -5.99
N ALA A 146 8.63 -12.45 -5.75
CA ALA A 146 7.93 -12.82 -4.51
C ALA A 146 8.80 -12.58 -3.28
N ILE A 147 10.10 -12.88 -3.35
CA ILE A 147 11.02 -12.61 -2.24
C ILE A 147 11.15 -11.11 -2.00
N GLN A 148 11.54 -10.36 -3.03
CA GLN A 148 11.78 -8.93 -2.91
C GLN A 148 10.52 -8.17 -2.49
N ASN A 149 9.36 -8.48 -3.09
CA ASN A 149 8.09 -7.85 -2.77
C ASN A 149 7.66 -8.11 -1.32
N SER A 150 7.87 -9.32 -0.79
CA SER A 150 7.55 -9.65 0.60
C SER A 150 8.33 -8.79 1.59
N TYR A 151 9.62 -8.60 1.40
CA TYR A 151 10.42 -7.75 2.26
C TYR A 151 10.07 -6.27 2.11
N THR A 152 9.90 -5.77 0.90
CA THR A 152 9.61 -4.35 0.66
C THR A 152 8.26 -3.94 1.22
N VAL A 153 7.22 -4.77 1.07
CA VAL A 153 5.88 -4.52 1.63
C VAL A 153 5.93 -4.44 3.16
N PHE A 154 6.63 -5.36 3.83
CA PHE A 154 6.72 -5.35 5.29
C PHE A 154 7.66 -4.27 5.84
N LEU A 155 8.73 -3.92 5.13
CA LEU A 155 9.54 -2.74 5.45
C LEU A 155 8.71 -1.45 5.35
N GLN A 156 7.87 -1.34 4.35
CA GLN A 156 6.98 -0.20 4.19
C GLN A 156 5.92 -0.17 5.30
N LEU A 157 5.35 -1.32 5.66
CA LEU A 157 4.40 -1.48 6.76
C LEU A 157 4.98 -0.95 8.09
N ILE A 158 6.23 -1.29 8.41
CA ILE A 158 6.90 -0.81 9.63
C ILE A 158 7.42 0.64 9.52
N GLY A 159 7.16 1.32 8.41
CA GLY A 159 7.49 2.74 8.22
C GLY A 159 8.88 3.02 7.69
N GLN A 160 9.57 2.01 7.15
CA GLN A 160 10.89 2.16 6.51
C GLN A 160 10.77 2.53 5.01
N GLY A 161 9.79 3.38 4.66
CA GLY A 161 9.51 3.75 3.27
C GLY A 161 10.72 4.35 2.53
N ARG A 162 11.59 5.10 3.22
CA ARG A 162 12.83 5.64 2.62
C ARG A 162 13.80 4.53 2.21
N LEU A 163 13.92 3.48 3.04
CA LEU A 163 14.76 2.33 2.72
C LEU A 163 14.18 1.56 1.52
N VAL A 164 12.85 1.41 1.46
CA VAL A 164 12.18 0.77 0.32
C VAL A 164 12.48 1.53 -0.98
N VAL A 165 12.36 2.86 -0.98
CA VAL A 165 12.70 3.69 -2.15
C VAL A 165 14.17 3.51 -2.54
N ALA A 166 15.09 3.51 -1.58
CA ALA A 166 16.52 3.29 -1.85
C ALA A 166 16.79 1.90 -2.45
N VAL A 167 16.13 0.85 -1.93
CA VAL A 167 16.23 -0.52 -2.47
C VAL A 167 15.69 -0.60 -3.90
N THR A 168 14.57 0.07 -4.19
CA THR A 168 13.98 0.07 -5.54
C THR A 168 14.86 0.83 -6.54
N ILE A 169 15.47 1.96 -6.13
CA ILE A 169 16.47 2.66 -6.94
C ILE A 169 17.68 1.76 -7.20
N ALA A 170 18.20 1.12 -6.16
CA ALA A 170 19.33 0.20 -6.31
C ALA A 170 19.01 -0.97 -7.24
N GLN A 171 17.82 -1.56 -7.10
CA GLN A 171 17.32 -2.61 -8.00
C GLN A 171 17.30 -2.13 -9.46
N MET A 172 16.75 -0.96 -9.74
CA MET A 172 16.72 -0.37 -11.07
C MET A 172 18.14 -0.15 -11.63
N MET A 173 19.05 0.37 -10.82
CA MET A 173 20.45 0.60 -11.23
C MET A 173 21.20 -0.71 -11.46
N ILE A 174 21.02 -1.70 -10.59
CA ILE A 174 21.62 -3.04 -10.73
C ILE A 174 21.07 -3.71 -12.01
N ASN A 175 19.77 -3.62 -12.25
CA ASN A 175 19.16 -4.18 -13.45
C ASN A 175 19.75 -3.54 -14.72
N LEU A 176 19.82 -2.21 -14.80
CA LEU A 176 20.44 -1.48 -15.90
C LEU A 176 21.88 -1.93 -16.15
N VAL A 177 22.69 -2.05 -15.10
CA VAL A 177 24.08 -2.50 -15.21
C VAL A 177 24.18 -3.95 -15.70
N PHE A 178 23.32 -4.82 -15.19
CA PHE A 178 23.31 -6.23 -15.58
C PHE A 178 22.72 -6.45 -16.98
N ASP A 179 21.75 -5.65 -17.40
CA ASP A 179 21.29 -5.66 -18.79
C ASP A 179 22.43 -5.33 -19.75
N MET A 180 23.19 -4.26 -19.47
CA MET A 180 24.36 -3.92 -20.28
C MET A 180 25.43 -5.01 -20.25
N LEU A 181 25.68 -5.62 -19.08
CA LEU A 181 26.68 -6.67 -18.93
C LEU A 181 26.26 -7.97 -19.66
N PHE A 182 25.04 -8.45 -19.43
CA PHE A 182 24.59 -9.75 -19.92
C PHE A 182 24.16 -9.71 -21.40
N ILE A 183 23.52 -8.60 -21.83
CA ILE A 183 23.07 -8.45 -23.21
C ILE A 183 24.22 -8.00 -24.11
N VAL A 184 24.94 -6.91 -23.73
CA VAL A 184 25.90 -6.27 -24.60
C VAL A 184 27.30 -6.90 -24.50
N VAL A 185 27.81 -7.11 -23.26
CA VAL A 185 29.17 -7.62 -23.05
C VAL A 185 29.25 -9.13 -23.21
N PHE A 186 28.34 -9.88 -22.58
CA PHE A 186 28.36 -11.36 -22.64
C PHE A 186 27.59 -11.93 -23.82
N GLY A 187 26.72 -11.14 -24.47
CA GLY A 187 25.96 -11.59 -25.65
C GLY A 187 24.94 -12.68 -25.35
N TRP A 188 24.39 -12.75 -24.12
CA TRP A 188 23.41 -13.76 -23.73
C TRP A 188 22.01 -13.55 -24.32
N GLY A 189 21.85 -12.54 -25.20
CA GLY A 189 20.58 -12.27 -25.86
C GLY A 189 19.43 -11.99 -24.92
N ILE A 190 18.25 -12.48 -25.25
CA ILE A 190 17.01 -12.25 -24.49
C ILE A 190 17.04 -12.88 -23.08
N GLN A 191 17.78 -13.99 -22.91
CA GLN A 191 17.98 -14.61 -21.59
C GLN A 191 18.76 -13.68 -20.65
N GLY A 192 19.69 -12.87 -21.20
CA GLY A 192 20.46 -11.89 -20.45
C GLY A 192 19.56 -10.89 -19.71
N ALA A 193 18.52 -10.37 -20.38
CA ALA A 193 17.54 -9.47 -19.76
C ALA A 193 16.79 -10.14 -18.59
N VAL A 194 16.43 -11.42 -18.74
CA VAL A 194 15.76 -12.18 -17.68
C VAL A 194 16.67 -12.36 -16.46
N TYR A 195 17.91 -12.78 -16.68
CA TYR A 195 18.87 -12.96 -15.59
C TYR A 195 19.23 -11.64 -14.92
N ALA A 196 19.33 -10.54 -15.67
CA ALA A 196 19.54 -9.21 -15.11
C ALA A 196 18.40 -8.83 -14.15
N THR A 197 17.16 -9.08 -14.55
CA THR A 197 15.97 -8.82 -13.71
C THR A 197 15.97 -9.68 -12.44
N ILE A 198 16.22 -10.99 -12.55
CA ILE A 198 16.26 -11.90 -11.38
C ILE A 198 17.38 -11.48 -10.42
N CYS A 199 18.59 -11.24 -10.96
CA CYS A 199 19.74 -10.83 -10.16
C CYS A 199 19.51 -9.47 -9.47
N SER A 200 18.86 -8.51 -10.15
CA SER A 200 18.56 -7.20 -9.58
C SER A 200 17.60 -7.31 -8.39
N TYR A 201 16.56 -8.14 -8.49
CA TYR A 201 15.65 -8.39 -7.38
C TYR A 201 16.40 -8.97 -6.16
N LEU A 202 17.23 -9.98 -6.38
CA LEU A 202 17.92 -10.69 -5.28
C LEU A 202 19.05 -9.85 -4.67
N LEU A 203 19.86 -9.18 -5.51
CA LEU A 203 21.02 -8.42 -5.04
C LEU A 203 20.61 -7.14 -4.30
N SER A 204 19.51 -6.49 -4.70
CA SER A 204 18.97 -5.33 -3.99
C SER A 204 18.61 -5.63 -2.53
N LEU A 205 18.28 -6.89 -2.21
CA LEU A 205 17.96 -7.33 -0.85
C LEU A 205 19.16 -7.22 0.12
N VAL A 206 20.39 -7.18 -0.37
CA VAL A 206 21.58 -6.99 0.49
C VAL A 206 21.48 -5.69 1.31
N MET A 207 20.86 -4.66 0.73
CA MET A 207 20.68 -3.36 1.40
C MET A 207 19.75 -3.42 2.62
N ILE A 208 18.83 -4.37 2.66
CA ILE A 208 17.87 -4.47 3.76
C ILE A 208 18.36 -5.31 4.93
N VAL A 209 19.46 -6.06 4.76
CA VAL A 209 19.98 -6.98 5.80
C VAL A 209 20.16 -6.32 7.17
N PRO A 210 20.71 -5.09 7.29
CA PRO A 210 20.86 -4.44 8.59
C PRO A 210 19.51 -4.20 9.28
N GLU A 211 18.50 -3.75 8.54
CA GLU A 211 17.17 -3.48 9.09
C GLU A 211 16.42 -4.78 9.42
N VAL A 212 16.54 -5.81 8.59
CA VAL A 212 15.98 -7.14 8.88
C VAL A 212 16.55 -7.71 10.19
N ARG A 213 17.86 -7.57 10.42
CA ARG A 213 18.49 -7.97 11.68
C ARG A 213 18.01 -7.15 12.87
N ARG A 214 17.80 -5.84 12.67
CA ARG A 214 17.29 -4.94 13.70
C ARG A 214 15.85 -5.29 14.08
N GLN A 215 15.03 -5.65 13.09
CA GLN A 215 13.61 -5.99 13.24
C GLN A 215 13.38 -7.51 13.25
N TRP A 216 14.30 -8.27 13.86
CA TRP A 216 14.28 -9.75 13.84
C TRP A 216 12.95 -10.35 14.32
N ARG A 217 12.24 -9.68 15.24
CA ARG A 217 10.92 -10.12 15.71
C ARG A 217 9.89 -10.28 14.58
N ILE A 218 10.03 -9.49 13.50
CA ILE A 218 9.11 -9.50 12.35
C ILE A 218 9.63 -10.41 11.24
N PHE A 219 10.94 -10.42 11.01
CA PHE A 219 11.55 -11.10 9.87
C PHE A 219 12.19 -12.45 10.22
N ALA A 220 12.07 -12.91 11.47
CA ALA A 220 12.63 -14.19 11.88
C ALA A 220 12.07 -15.33 11.01
N PRO A 221 12.93 -16.15 10.37
CA PRO A 221 12.47 -17.29 9.61
C PRO A 221 11.86 -18.33 10.55
N GLN A 222 10.63 -18.72 10.29
CA GLN A 222 9.99 -19.87 10.90
C GLN A 222 10.03 -21.01 9.90
N SER A 223 10.12 -22.26 10.37
CA SER A 223 10.10 -23.40 9.45
C SER A 223 8.76 -23.41 8.69
N VAL A 224 8.81 -23.23 7.37
CA VAL A 224 7.63 -23.16 6.47
C VAL A 224 6.72 -24.38 6.65
N LEU A 225 7.30 -25.56 6.81
CA LEU A 225 6.57 -26.83 7.02
C LEU A 225 5.85 -26.90 8.38
N ARG A 226 6.38 -26.26 9.42
CA ARG A 226 5.81 -26.24 10.77
C ARG A 226 4.85 -25.06 10.97
N SER A 227 4.89 -24.09 10.06
CA SER A 227 4.19 -22.79 10.12
C SER A 227 3.17 -22.62 9.00
N TRP A 228 2.70 -23.74 8.40
CA TRP A 228 1.60 -23.68 7.45
C TRP A 228 0.33 -23.19 8.17
N PHE A 229 -0.09 -21.98 7.88
CA PHE A 229 -1.28 -21.36 8.46
C PHE A 229 -2.39 -21.24 7.40
N PRO A 230 -3.09 -22.33 7.04
CA PRO A 230 -4.05 -22.30 5.93
C PRO A 230 -5.17 -21.29 6.16
N ALA A 231 -5.64 -21.14 7.41
CA ALA A 231 -6.65 -20.15 7.76
C ALA A 231 -6.15 -18.70 7.55
N LEU A 232 -4.90 -18.39 7.94
CA LEU A 232 -4.30 -17.07 7.75
C LEU A 232 -3.99 -16.82 6.27
N THR A 233 -3.47 -17.81 5.54
CA THR A 233 -3.25 -17.73 4.09
C THR A 233 -4.56 -17.46 3.35
N MET A 234 -5.63 -18.17 3.70
CA MET A 234 -6.95 -17.93 3.14
C MET A 234 -7.49 -16.54 3.50
N HIS A 235 -7.24 -16.07 4.73
CA HIS A 235 -7.64 -14.73 5.15
C HIS A 235 -6.90 -13.64 4.36
N CYS A 236 -5.57 -13.73 4.25
CA CYS A 236 -4.77 -12.82 3.42
C CYS A 236 -5.18 -12.89 1.94
N GLY A 237 -5.36 -14.10 1.40
CA GLY A 237 -5.86 -14.29 0.03
C GLY A 237 -7.22 -13.63 -0.21
N LYS A 238 -8.16 -13.75 0.73
CA LYS A 238 -9.46 -13.07 0.63
C LYS A 238 -9.34 -11.54 0.64
N LEU A 239 -8.44 -10.98 1.43
CA LEU A 239 -8.22 -9.53 1.47
C LEU A 239 -7.59 -9.01 0.17
N GLY A 240 -6.63 -9.74 -0.40
CA GLY A 240 -5.95 -9.33 -1.64
C GLY A 240 -6.70 -9.68 -2.93
N ILE A 241 -7.74 -10.55 -2.89
CA ILE A 241 -8.43 -11.02 -4.09
C ILE A 241 -9.11 -9.89 -4.87
N SER A 242 -9.47 -8.81 -4.19
CA SER A 242 -10.09 -7.64 -4.82
C SER A 242 -9.18 -7.00 -5.87
N ASP A 243 -7.90 -6.85 -5.58
CA ASP A 243 -6.93 -6.24 -6.50
C ASP A 243 -6.59 -7.17 -7.67
N ALA A 244 -6.45 -8.47 -7.39
CA ALA A 244 -6.26 -9.48 -8.44
C ALA A 244 -7.44 -9.53 -9.40
N ALA A 245 -8.68 -9.50 -8.88
CA ALA A 245 -9.88 -9.44 -9.69
C ALA A 245 -9.93 -8.18 -10.55
N GLY A 246 -9.54 -7.02 -9.98
CA GLY A 246 -9.45 -5.75 -10.71
C GLY A 246 -8.54 -5.81 -11.93
N THR A 247 -7.40 -6.50 -11.82
CA THR A 247 -6.48 -6.70 -12.95
C THR A 247 -7.12 -7.49 -14.09
N PHE A 248 -7.78 -8.61 -13.78
CA PHE A 248 -8.50 -9.40 -14.80
C PHE A 248 -9.64 -8.62 -15.46
N VAL A 249 -10.40 -7.91 -14.66
CA VAL A 249 -11.49 -7.05 -15.11
C VAL A 249 -10.99 -6.00 -16.10
N SER A 250 -9.89 -5.34 -15.77
CA SER A 250 -9.27 -4.35 -16.65
C SER A 250 -8.89 -4.95 -18.01
N MET A 251 -8.33 -6.17 -18.06
CA MET A 251 -8.01 -6.84 -19.31
C MET A 251 -9.24 -7.04 -20.21
N ILE A 252 -10.38 -7.44 -19.62
CA ILE A 252 -11.64 -7.64 -20.36
C ILE A 252 -12.15 -6.32 -20.92
N ILE A 253 -12.18 -5.26 -20.10
CA ILE A 253 -12.62 -3.93 -20.50
C ILE A 253 -11.78 -3.42 -21.67
N PHE A 254 -10.46 -3.51 -21.56
CA PHE A 254 -9.55 -3.01 -22.61
C PHE A 254 -9.59 -3.83 -23.89
N SER A 255 -9.75 -5.15 -23.79
CA SER A 255 -9.96 -5.98 -24.98
C SER A 255 -11.24 -5.60 -25.72
N GLY A 256 -12.33 -5.39 -25.00
CA GLY A 256 -13.59 -4.93 -25.58
C GLY A 256 -13.49 -3.53 -26.19
N PHE A 257 -12.81 -2.61 -25.49
CA PHE A 257 -12.56 -1.25 -25.97
C PHE A 257 -11.73 -1.23 -27.25
N ASN A 258 -10.59 -1.93 -27.29
CA ASN A 258 -9.75 -2.01 -28.47
C ASN A 258 -10.51 -2.58 -29.67
N ALA A 259 -11.29 -3.65 -29.48
CA ALA A 259 -12.09 -4.26 -30.55
C ALA A 259 -13.16 -3.29 -31.09
N ALA A 260 -13.86 -2.56 -30.23
CA ALA A 260 -14.87 -1.58 -30.65
C ALA A 260 -14.23 -0.35 -31.31
N ALA A 261 -13.13 0.18 -30.76
CA ALA A 261 -12.40 1.31 -31.32
C ALA A 261 -11.87 0.97 -32.73
N GLN A 262 -11.35 -0.26 -32.91
CA GLN A 262 -10.89 -0.74 -34.21
C GLN A 262 -12.04 -0.87 -35.24
N ARG A 263 -13.19 -1.39 -34.79
CA ARG A 263 -14.36 -1.52 -35.68
C ARG A 263 -14.89 -0.16 -36.16
N LEU A 264 -14.95 0.83 -35.26
CA LEU A 264 -15.54 2.14 -35.58
C LEU A 264 -14.58 3.10 -36.26
N TYR A 265 -13.31 3.09 -35.88
CA TYR A 265 -12.35 4.11 -36.28
C TYR A 265 -11.03 3.54 -36.85
N GLY A 266 -10.93 2.22 -37.02
CA GLY A 266 -9.74 1.57 -37.56
C GLY A 266 -8.48 1.79 -36.74
N ALA A 267 -7.35 2.02 -37.39
CA ALA A 267 -6.04 2.23 -36.75
C ALA A 267 -6.01 3.48 -35.86
N ASP A 268 -6.66 4.57 -36.29
CA ASP A 268 -6.71 5.83 -35.52
C ASP A 268 -7.40 5.62 -34.17
N GLY A 269 -8.46 4.80 -34.12
CA GLY A 269 -9.14 4.42 -32.88
C GLY A 269 -8.28 3.65 -31.92
N LEU A 270 -7.43 2.74 -32.43
CA LEU A 270 -6.47 1.98 -31.59
C LEU A 270 -5.41 2.87 -30.97
N VAL A 271 -4.95 3.90 -31.70
CA VAL A 271 -3.99 4.86 -31.13
C VAL A 271 -4.61 5.63 -29.98
N VAL A 272 -5.85 6.11 -30.13
CA VAL A 272 -6.57 6.77 -29.02
C VAL A 272 -6.71 5.83 -27.82
N ALA A 273 -7.06 4.56 -28.05
CA ALA A 273 -7.15 3.57 -26.99
C ALA A 273 -5.80 3.36 -26.29
N SER A 274 -4.70 3.29 -27.03
CA SER A 274 -3.34 3.15 -26.47
C SER A 274 -2.93 4.36 -25.62
N VAL A 275 -3.20 5.58 -26.10
CA VAL A 275 -2.93 6.81 -25.34
C VAL A 275 -3.76 6.84 -24.06
N PHE A 276 -5.05 6.45 -24.12
CA PHE A 276 -5.88 6.38 -22.93
C PHE A 276 -5.37 5.36 -21.90
N MET A 277 -4.88 4.21 -22.35
CA MET A 277 -4.22 3.24 -21.46
C MET A 277 -3.03 3.86 -20.72
N GLN A 278 -2.21 4.65 -21.40
CA GLN A 278 -1.09 5.35 -20.77
C GLN A 278 -1.58 6.42 -19.77
N MET A 279 -2.66 7.14 -20.08
CA MET A 279 -3.29 8.08 -19.14
C MET A 279 -3.73 7.37 -17.85
N LEU A 280 -4.37 6.21 -17.95
CA LEU A 280 -4.75 5.40 -16.80
C LEU A 280 -3.53 4.89 -16.03
N SER A 281 -2.49 4.44 -16.72
CA SER A 281 -1.23 3.99 -16.11
C SER A 281 -0.57 5.12 -15.29
N ILE A 282 -0.45 6.32 -15.85
CA ILE A 282 0.10 7.48 -15.14
C ILE A 282 -0.75 7.84 -13.92
N SER A 283 -2.09 7.82 -14.07
CA SER A 283 -3.02 8.08 -12.97
C SER A 283 -2.90 7.02 -11.86
N SER A 284 -2.69 5.76 -12.23
CA SER A 284 -2.56 4.64 -11.29
C SER A 284 -1.30 4.73 -10.42
N LEU A 285 -0.20 5.31 -10.90
CA LEU A 285 1.03 5.48 -10.11
C LEU A 285 0.77 6.29 -8.83
N VAL A 286 0.07 7.42 -8.96
CA VAL A 286 -0.28 8.27 -7.82
C VAL A 286 -1.36 7.60 -6.98
N THR A 287 -2.40 7.08 -7.62
CA THR A 287 -3.53 6.45 -6.93
C THR A 287 -3.08 5.28 -6.06
N MET A 288 -2.30 4.35 -6.61
CA MET A 288 -1.80 3.17 -5.89
C MET A 288 -0.88 3.56 -4.73
N GLY A 289 0.01 4.54 -4.92
CA GLY A 289 0.85 5.03 -3.84
C GLY A 289 0.06 5.60 -2.67
N VAL A 290 -1.02 6.36 -2.93
CA VAL A 290 -1.89 6.91 -1.89
C VAL A 290 -2.74 5.83 -1.23
N ILE A 291 -3.34 4.91 -2.01
CA ILE A 291 -4.17 3.80 -1.51
C ILE A 291 -3.33 2.88 -0.61
N PHE A 292 -2.15 2.48 -1.05
CA PHE A 292 -1.25 1.64 -0.26
C PHE A 292 -0.89 2.27 1.09
N SER A 293 -0.57 3.57 1.08
CA SER A 293 -0.28 4.33 2.29
C SER A 293 -1.50 4.45 3.21
N MET A 294 -2.68 4.68 2.63
CA MET A 294 -3.96 4.75 3.33
C MET A 294 -4.29 3.41 3.98
N GLN A 295 -4.20 2.30 3.26
CA GLN A 295 -4.49 0.97 3.78
C GLN A 295 -3.57 0.63 4.96
N SER A 296 -2.26 0.75 4.79
CA SER A 296 -1.29 0.41 5.84
C SER A 296 -1.48 1.26 7.09
N LEU A 297 -1.60 2.60 6.94
CA LEU A 297 -1.68 3.48 8.09
C LEU A 297 -3.05 3.42 8.79
N SER A 298 -4.14 3.34 8.02
CA SER A 298 -5.48 3.21 8.59
C SER A 298 -5.66 1.90 9.37
N MET A 299 -5.09 0.79 8.86
CA MET A 299 -5.14 -0.49 9.55
C MET A 299 -4.29 -0.50 10.82
N THR A 300 -3.16 0.19 10.84
CA THR A 300 -2.38 0.39 12.07
C THR A 300 -3.20 1.15 13.12
N PHE A 301 -3.85 2.25 12.74
CA PHE A 301 -4.72 2.98 13.68
C PHE A 301 -5.93 2.14 14.13
N MET A 302 -6.45 1.27 13.26
CA MET A 302 -7.52 0.35 13.63
C MET A 302 -7.02 -0.68 14.67
N GLY A 303 -5.81 -1.21 14.51
CA GLY A 303 -5.17 -2.10 15.49
C GLY A 303 -4.87 -1.40 16.82
N GLU A 304 -4.53 -0.11 16.79
CA GLU A 304 -4.39 0.73 17.98
C GLU A 304 -5.76 1.14 18.60
N ASN A 305 -6.89 0.65 18.05
CA ASN A 305 -8.24 1.11 18.39
C ASN A 305 -8.43 2.63 18.26
N ASP A 306 -7.65 3.28 17.38
CA ASP A 306 -7.69 4.71 17.12
C ASP A 306 -8.60 5.05 15.94
N LEU A 307 -9.89 5.02 16.18
CA LEU A 307 -10.89 5.33 15.15
C LEU A 307 -10.80 6.78 14.64
N ARG A 308 -10.34 7.71 15.50
CA ARG A 308 -10.16 9.10 15.10
C ARG A 308 -8.98 9.24 14.12
N GLY A 309 -7.84 8.61 14.44
CA GLY A 309 -6.69 8.51 13.53
C GLY A 309 -7.07 7.82 12.22
N TYR A 310 -7.80 6.71 12.29
CA TYR A 310 -8.33 6.03 11.11
C TYR A 310 -9.12 6.97 10.18
N ARG A 311 -10.09 7.72 10.73
CA ARG A 311 -10.90 8.66 9.94
C ARG A 311 -10.10 9.82 9.38
N MET A 312 -9.14 10.34 10.16
CA MET A 312 -8.25 11.40 9.70
C MET A 312 -7.44 10.95 8.47
N VAL A 313 -6.91 9.72 8.50
CA VAL A 313 -6.16 9.13 7.37
C VAL A 313 -7.07 8.97 6.16
N ILE A 314 -8.24 8.36 6.31
CA ILE A 314 -9.20 8.16 5.20
C ILE A 314 -9.60 9.51 4.59
N SER A 315 -10.03 10.48 5.39
CA SER A 315 -10.48 11.78 4.87
C SER A 315 -9.35 12.54 4.17
N ARG A 316 -8.12 12.49 4.70
CA ARG A 316 -6.99 13.22 4.14
C ARG A 316 -6.45 12.55 2.87
N SER A 317 -6.37 11.23 2.85
CA SER A 317 -5.97 10.49 1.64
C SER A 317 -6.98 10.66 0.51
N LEU A 318 -8.29 10.66 0.83
CA LEU A 318 -9.33 10.96 -0.16
C LEU A 318 -9.15 12.36 -0.76
N LEU A 319 -8.91 13.38 0.07
CA LEU A 319 -8.66 14.74 -0.40
C LEU A 319 -7.42 14.80 -1.32
N ILE A 320 -6.34 14.12 -0.95
CA ILE A 320 -5.10 14.08 -1.75
C ILE A 320 -5.37 13.40 -3.11
N VAL A 321 -6.02 12.23 -3.11
CA VAL A 321 -6.37 11.51 -4.35
C VAL A 321 -7.24 12.39 -5.25
N VAL A 322 -8.31 12.98 -4.72
CA VAL A 322 -9.20 13.85 -5.49
C VAL A 322 -8.43 15.03 -6.08
N SER A 323 -7.63 15.71 -5.26
CA SER A 323 -6.86 16.87 -5.72
C SER A 323 -5.85 16.51 -6.82
N CYS A 324 -5.11 15.41 -6.64
CA CYS A 324 -4.17 14.94 -7.64
C CYS A 324 -4.87 14.53 -8.94
N MET A 325 -5.98 13.80 -8.83
CA MET A 325 -6.72 13.35 -10.03
C MET A 325 -7.40 14.48 -10.78
N VAL A 326 -7.91 15.48 -10.07
CA VAL A 326 -8.44 16.69 -10.72
C VAL A 326 -7.34 17.41 -11.48
N ILE A 327 -6.14 17.59 -10.88
CA ILE A 327 -5.00 18.22 -11.53
C ILE A 327 -4.56 17.41 -12.77
N ILE A 328 -4.42 16.09 -12.65
CA ILE A 328 -4.01 15.21 -13.75
C ILE A 328 -5.06 15.21 -14.87
N SER A 329 -6.34 15.06 -14.52
CA SER A 329 -7.45 15.07 -15.49
C SER A 329 -7.54 16.41 -16.24
N LEU A 330 -7.39 17.55 -15.52
CA LEU A 330 -7.35 18.86 -16.12
C LEU A 330 -6.11 19.06 -17.00
N ALA A 331 -4.93 18.62 -16.56
CA ALA A 331 -3.71 18.74 -17.37
C ALA A 331 -3.84 17.95 -18.68
N MET A 332 -4.34 16.71 -18.62
CA MET A 332 -4.55 15.89 -19.80
C MET A 332 -5.68 16.40 -20.71
N GLY A 333 -6.73 16.96 -20.12
CA GLY A 333 -7.87 17.51 -20.87
C GLY A 333 -7.59 18.89 -21.48
N LEU A 334 -6.79 19.74 -20.84
CA LEU A 334 -6.43 21.09 -21.34
C LEU A 334 -5.26 21.07 -22.32
N PHE A 335 -4.36 20.09 -22.20
CA PHE A 335 -3.18 19.96 -23.05
C PHE A 335 -3.14 18.63 -23.82
N PRO A 336 -4.24 18.23 -24.53
CA PRO A 336 -4.29 16.95 -25.23
C PRO A 336 -3.26 16.88 -26.36
N ASP A 337 -2.98 18.01 -27.04
CA ASP A 337 -2.03 18.07 -28.15
C ASP A 337 -0.58 17.79 -27.69
N LEU A 338 -0.20 18.34 -26.52
CA LEU A 338 1.11 18.03 -25.91
C LEU A 338 1.21 16.56 -25.56
N LEU A 339 0.17 15.99 -24.97
CA LEU A 339 0.13 14.58 -24.63
C LEU A 339 0.27 13.70 -25.88
N LEU A 340 -0.53 13.97 -26.92
CA LEU A 340 -0.51 13.23 -28.19
C LEU A 340 0.83 13.35 -28.91
N SER A 341 1.44 14.54 -28.92
CA SER A 341 2.75 14.75 -29.53
C SER A 341 3.87 13.98 -28.81
N CYS A 342 3.78 13.84 -27.48
CA CYS A 342 4.72 12.99 -26.72
C CYS A 342 4.65 11.50 -27.13
N PHE A 343 3.51 11.04 -27.67
CA PHE A 343 3.32 9.69 -28.21
C PHE A 343 3.58 9.58 -29.71
N GLY A 344 4.14 10.64 -30.34
CA GLY A 344 4.53 10.63 -31.75
C GLY A 344 3.34 10.71 -32.72
N ALA A 345 2.20 11.26 -32.30
CA ALA A 345 1.03 11.43 -33.15
C ALA A 345 1.26 12.52 -34.21
N ASP A 346 0.92 12.23 -35.45
CA ASP A 346 0.93 13.19 -36.56
C ASP A 346 -0.18 14.25 -36.38
N ALA A 347 -0.04 15.40 -37.05
CA ALA A 347 -1.01 16.51 -36.94
C ALA A 347 -2.46 16.06 -37.24
N ARG A 348 -2.66 15.19 -38.24
CA ARG A 348 -3.96 14.59 -38.58
C ARG A 348 -4.54 13.78 -37.41
N LEU A 349 -3.71 12.97 -36.80
CA LEU A 349 -4.10 12.12 -35.67
C LEU A 349 -4.39 12.96 -34.42
N ILE A 350 -3.64 14.05 -34.19
CA ILE A 350 -3.89 15.00 -33.11
C ILE A 350 -5.29 15.62 -33.25
N ASP A 351 -5.66 16.08 -34.45
CA ASP A 351 -6.99 16.66 -34.69
C ASP A 351 -8.13 15.65 -34.44
N PHE A 352 -7.94 14.39 -34.83
CA PHE A 352 -8.90 13.32 -34.56
C PHE A 352 -8.98 12.99 -33.06
N ALA A 353 -7.84 12.79 -32.41
CA ALA A 353 -7.74 12.25 -31.06
C ALA A 353 -8.01 13.28 -29.95
N ARG A 354 -7.89 14.59 -30.25
CA ARG A 354 -8.08 15.69 -29.28
C ARG A 354 -9.39 15.56 -28.51
N ARG A 355 -10.53 15.47 -29.20
CA ARG A 355 -11.86 15.36 -28.59
C ARG A 355 -12.02 14.05 -27.79
N PRO A 356 -11.69 12.87 -28.30
CA PRO A 356 -11.63 11.63 -27.54
C PRO A 356 -10.85 11.73 -26.23
N ILE A 357 -9.63 12.25 -26.26
CA ILE A 357 -8.76 12.34 -25.09
C ILE A 357 -9.34 13.27 -24.02
N VAL A 358 -9.90 14.42 -24.43
CA VAL A 358 -10.60 15.32 -23.48
C VAL A 358 -11.78 14.62 -22.80
N ILE A 359 -12.58 13.88 -23.56
CA ILE A 359 -13.72 13.13 -22.99
C ILE A 359 -13.23 12.04 -22.03
N LEU A 360 -12.27 11.24 -22.45
CA LEU A 360 -11.73 10.14 -21.66
C LEU A 360 -11.00 10.62 -20.39
N SER A 361 -10.38 11.82 -20.41
CA SER A 361 -9.75 12.39 -19.22
C SER A 361 -10.74 12.62 -18.07
N THR A 362 -12.02 12.87 -18.38
CA THR A 362 -13.07 13.06 -17.36
C THR A 362 -13.36 11.79 -16.55
N SER A 363 -13.01 10.62 -17.08
CA SER A 363 -13.20 9.34 -16.40
C SER A 363 -12.20 9.04 -15.29
N LEU A 364 -11.03 9.70 -15.30
CA LEU A 364 -9.93 9.41 -14.37
C LEU A 364 -10.34 9.60 -12.91
N LEU A 365 -11.05 10.67 -12.61
CA LEU A 365 -11.51 10.94 -11.24
C LEU A 365 -12.54 9.92 -10.73
N PRO A 366 -13.67 9.65 -11.42
CA PRO A 366 -14.64 8.67 -10.94
C PRO A 366 -14.06 7.25 -10.89
N PHE A 367 -13.18 6.86 -11.83
CA PHE A 367 -12.47 5.59 -11.80
C PHE A 367 -11.60 5.44 -10.53
N THR A 368 -10.80 6.45 -10.24
CA THR A 368 -9.96 6.47 -9.03
C THR A 368 -10.78 6.45 -7.75
N LEU A 369 -11.91 7.18 -7.70
CA LEU A 369 -12.80 7.17 -6.54
C LEU A 369 -13.42 5.78 -6.31
N LEU A 370 -13.81 5.09 -7.36
CA LEU A 370 -14.34 3.73 -7.26
C LEU A 370 -13.29 2.80 -6.64
N PHE A 371 -12.06 2.83 -7.14
CA PHE A 371 -10.95 2.04 -6.63
C PHE A 371 -10.58 2.38 -5.18
N TYR A 372 -10.63 3.67 -4.84
CA TYR A 372 -10.40 4.15 -3.48
C TYR A 372 -11.43 3.59 -2.48
N TYR A 373 -12.74 3.67 -2.80
CA TYR A 373 -13.77 3.12 -1.92
C TYR A 373 -13.70 1.61 -1.80
N CYS A 374 -13.40 0.88 -2.88
CA CYS A 374 -13.16 -0.55 -2.82
C CYS A 374 -12.04 -0.90 -1.83
N SER A 375 -10.94 -0.16 -1.88
CA SER A 375 -9.80 -0.34 -0.96
C SER A 375 -10.17 -0.02 0.50
N VAL A 376 -10.98 1.02 0.75
CA VAL A 376 -11.52 1.31 2.08
C VAL A 376 -12.40 0.17 2.61
N TYR A 377 -13.21 -0.45 1.76
CA TYR A 377 -14.05 -1.58 2.18
C TYR A 377 -13.22 -2.83 2.52
N VAL A 378 -12.10 -3.05 1.85
CA VAL A 378 -11.14 -4.10 2.20
C VAL A 378 -10.57 -3.88 3.61
N THR A 379 -10.16 -2.66 3.96
CA THR A 379 -9.64 -2.34 5.30
C THR A 379 -10.67 -2.60 6.41
N LEU A 380 -11.95 -2.48 6.11
CA LEU A 380 -13.05 -2.78 7.02
C LEU A 380 -13.48 -4.25 7.04
N ASN A 381 -12.70 -5.13 6.40
CA ASN A 381 -13.00 -6.56 6.22
C ASN A 381 -14.34 -6.82 5.49
N ARG A 382 -14.79 -5.84 4.67
CA ARG A 382 -16.00 -5.94 3.83
C ARG A 382 -15.66 -6.37 2.41
N VAL A 383 -14.83 -7.41 2.29
CA VAL A 383 -14.29 -7.90 1.00
C VAL A 383 -15.41 -8.27 0.02
N ARG A 384 -16.52 -8.85 0.50
CA ARG A 384 -17.65 -9.19 -0.38
C ARG A 384 -18.25 -7.96 -1.06
N LEU A 385 -18.32 -6.83 -0.36
CA LEU A 385 -18.81 -5.57 -0.95
C LEU A 385 -17.80 -5.04 -1.97
N SER A 386 -16.51 -5.00 -1.64
CA SER A 386 -15.46 -4.61 -2.58
C SER A 386 -15.48 -5.46 -3.84
N MET A 387 -15.54 -6.79 -3.70
CA MET A 387 -15.62 -7.72 -4.83
C MET A 387 -16.88 -7.52 -5.68
N SER A 388 -18.04 -7.30 -5.05
CA SER A 388 -19.28 -7.07 -5.82
C SER A 388 -19.19 -5.80 -6.67
N VAL A 389 -18.54 -4.76 -6.16
CA VAL A 389 -18.32 -3.50 -6.89
C VAL A 389 -17.33 -3.70 -8.04
N ILE A 390 -16.16 -4.30 -7.78
CA ILE A 390 -15.11 -4.57 -8.78
C ILE A 390 -15.63 -5.47 -9.92
N LEU A 391 -16.41 -6.51 -9.58
CA LEU A 391 -16.97 -7.41 -10.61
C LEU A 391 -18.16 -6.79 -11.36
N SER A 392 -18.87 -5.82 -10.80
CA SER A 392 -19.95 -5.12 -11.49
C SER A 392 -19.48 -3.99 -12.40
N GLU A 393 -18.30 -3.42 -12.13
CA GLU A 393 -17.71 -2.34 -12.93
C GLU A 393 -17.61 -2.66 -14.42
N PRO A 394 -17.01 -3.81 -14.86
CA PRO A 394 -16.91 -4.15 -16.27
C PRO A 394 -18.29 -4.33 -16.91
N LEU A 395 -19.29 -4.79 -16.17
CA LEU A 395 -20.63 -4.94 -16.71
C LEU A 395 -21.21 -3.58 -17.12
N PHE A 396 -21.02 -2.55 -16.30
CA PHE A 396 -21.48 -1.20 -16.62
C PHE A 396 -20.67 -0.56 -17.74
N ILE A 397 -19.35 -0.74 -17.74
CA ILE A 397 -18.47 -0.19 -18.79
C ILE A 397 -18.74 -0.87 -20.13
N LEU A 398 -18.83 -2.21 -20.16
CA LEU A 398 -19.11 -2.96 -21.40
C LEU A 398 -20.56 -2.74 -21.89
N ALA A 399 -21.51 -2.60 -20.98
CA ALA A 399 -22.88 -2.23 -21.36
C ALA A 399 -22.92 -0.82 -21.98
N ALA A 400 -22.22 0.16 -21.36
CA ALA A 400 -22.10 1.50 -21.91
C ALA A 400 -21.35 1.49 -23.26
N LEU A 401 -20.30 0.67 -23.40
CA LEU A 401 -19.57 0.47 -24.64
C LEU A 401 -20.50 -0.02 -25.75
N TRP A 402 -21.25 -1.09 -25.46
CA TRP A 402 -22.20 -1.66 -26.41
C TRP A 402 -23.30 -0.66 -26.83
N VAL A 403 -23.87 0.07 -25.87
CA VAL A 403 -24.89 1.11 -26.13
C VAL A 403 -24.33 2.22 -26.99
N MET A 404 -23.14 2.73 -26.67
CA MET A 404 -22.52 3.83 -27.42
C MET A 404 -22.10 3.38 -28.81
N GLU A 405 -21.58 2.16 -28.98
CA GLU A 405 -21.21 1.61 -30.28
C GLU A 405 -22.42 1.49 -31.23
N HIS A 406 -23.57 1.03 -30.73
CA HIS A 406 -24.70 0.71 -31.59
C HIS A 406 -25.72 1.85 -31.73
N PHE A 407 -25.96 2.64 -30.69
CA PHE A 407 -27.01 3.67 -30.72
C PHE A 407 -26.46 5.09 -30.84
N PHE A 408 -25.21 5.34 -30.36
CA PHE A 408 -24.62 6.68 -30.34
C PHE A 408 -23.16 6.70 -30.82
N PRO A 409 -22.84 6.23 -32.05
CA PRO A 409 -21.45 6.11 -32.50
C PRO A 409 -20.70 7.45 -32.51
N GLY A 410 -21.38 8.57 -32.75
CA GLY A 410 -20.79 9.92 -32.67
C GLY A 410 -20.39 10.36 -31.26
N GLN A 411 -20.85 9.67 -30.23
CA GLN A 411 -20.54 9.91 -28.82
C GLN A 411 -19.83 8.71 -28.16
N PHE A 412 -19.27 7.82 -28.97
CA PHE A 412 -18.65 6.57 -28.52
C PHE A 412 -17.69 6.75 -27.33
N TRP A 413 -16.86 7.76 -27.34
CA TRP A 413 -15.83 7.99 -26.34
C TRP A 413 -16.33 8.26 -24.91
N TRP A 414 -17.63 8.53 -24.74
CA TRP A 414 -18.25 8.67 -23.41
C TRP A 414 -18.50 7.35 -22.69
N PHE A 415 -18.37 6.21 -23.38
CA PHE A 415 -18.71 4.89 -22.80
C PHE A 415 -18.01 4.62 -21.48
N PHE A 416 -16.69 4.93 -21.41
CA PHE A 416 -15.91 4.64 -20.20
C PHE A 416 -16.31 5.55 -19.04
N THR A 417 -16.44 6.85 -19.29
CA THR A 417 -16.88 7.82 -18.27
C THR A 417 -18.26 7.47 -17.73
N LEU A 418 -19.23 7.16 -18.62
CA LEU A 418 -20.57 6.78 -18.21
C LEU A 418 -20.60 5.47 -17.42
N GLY A 419 -19.91 4.44 -17.90
CA GLY A 419 -19.83 3.15 -17.21
C GLY A 419 -19.26 3.27 -15.81
N VAL A 420 -18.17 3.99 -15.65
CA VAL A 420 -17.52 4.20 -14.34
C VAL A 420 -18.37 5.08 -13.41
N VAL A 421 -19.01 6.14 -13.93
CA VAL A 421 -19.90 6.99 -13.14
C VAL A 421 -21.09 6.18 -12.62
N ILE A 422 -21.69 5.32 -13.44
CA ILE A 422 -22.78 4.43 -13.02
C ILE A 422 -22.27 3.46 -11.95
N ALA A 423 -21.10 2.83 -12.15
CA ALA A 423 -20.50 1.92 -11.17
C ALA A 423 -20.25 2.63 -9.82
N LEU A 424 -19.69 3.84 -9.85
CA LEU A 424 -19.46 4.64 -8.65
C LEU A 424 -20.80 5.02 -7.96
N ALA A 425 -21.81 5.43 -8.72
CA ALA A 425 -23.13 5.75 -8.17
C ALA A 425 -23.77 4.53 -7.49
N VAL A 426 -23.69 3.35 -8.10
CA VAL A 426 -24.15 2.09 -7.50
C VAL A 426 -23.38 1.74 -6.25
N CYS A 427 -22.04 1.90 -6.25
CA CYS A 427 -21.19 1.70 -5.09
C CYS A 427 -21.63 2.59 -3.91
N LEU A 428 -21.78 3.90 -4.15
CA LEU A 428 -22.15 4.88 -3.12
C LEU A 428 -23.60 4.66 -2.64
N ALA A 429 -24.54 4.32 -3.54
CA ALA A 429 -25.92 3.99 -3.19
C ALA A 429 -25.99 2.74 -2.32
N THR A 430 -25.18 1.72 -2.62
CA THR A 430 -25.10 0.49 -1.82
C THR A 430 -24.53 0.80 -0.43
N ALA A 431 -23.46 1.57 -0.35
CA ALA A 431 -22.89 2.00 0.92
C ALA A 431 -23.90 2.81 1.76
N TRP A 432 -24.62 3.72 1.13
CA TRP A 432 -25.65 4.52 1.79
C TRP A 432 -26.84 3.68 2.31
N THR A 433 -27.31 2.68 1.55
CA THR A 433 -28.36 1.76 2.00
C THR A 433 -27.92 0.90 3.18
N ILE A 434 -26.66 0.42 3.18
CA ILE A 434 -26.08 -0.31 4.30
C ILE A 434 -26.00 0.59 5.54
N SER A 435 -25.54 1.84 5.38
CA SER A 435 -25.44 2.80 6.48
C SER A 435 -26.79 3.20 7.06
N ARG A 436 -27.84 3.31 6.23
CA ARG A 436 -29.21 3.57 6.72
C ARG A 436 -29.73 2.46 7.65
N ARG A 437 -29.35 1.22 7.40
CA ARG A 437 -29.73 0.07 8.25
C ARG A 437 -28.93 -0.01 9.54
N ASN A 438 -27.77 0.64 9.60
CA ASN A 438 -26.92 0.66 10.79
C ASN A 438 -26.37 2.08 11.04
N PRO A 439 -26.99 2.85 11.95
CA PRO A 439 -26.59 4.24 12.23
C PRO A 439 -25.21 4.35 12.92
N LEU A 440 -24.65 3.23 13.37
CA LEU A 440 -23.33 3.20 14.03
C LEU A 440 -22.17 3.28 13.04
N ILE A 441 -22.44 3.26 11.72
CA ILE A 441 -21.42 3.37 10.68
C ILE A 441 -21.57 4.65 9.85
N ASP A 442 -20.46 5.07 9.25
CA ASP A 442 -20.44 6.24 8.36
C ASP A 442 -21.16 5.96 7.04
N ARG A 443 -21.63 7.02 6.38
CA ARG A 443 -22.51 6.90 5.20
C ARG A 443 -21.85 6.27 3.98
N PHE A 444 -20.62 6.64 3.69
CA PHE A 444 -19.92 6.24 2.46
C PHE A 444 -18.71 5.35 2.73
N THR A 445 -17.92 5.68 3.74
CA THR A 445 -16.76 4.88 4.11
C THR A 445 -17.15 3.61 4.86
N LEU A 446 -18.36 3.53 5.42
CA LEU A 446 -18.87 2.44 6.26
C LEU A 446 -18.01 2.20 7.52
N ALA A 447 -17.15 3.14 7.88
CA ALA A 447 -16.34 3.08 9.08
C ALA A 447 -17.22 3.19 10.35
N PRO A 448 -16.87 2.51 11.46
CA PRO A 448 -17.57 2.65 12.72
C PRO A 448 -17.60 4.12 13.16
N ARG A 449 -18.70 4.58 13.74
CA ARG A 449 -18.80 5.97 14.25
C ARG A 449 -18.29 6.10 15.68
N PHE A 450 -18.36 5.04 16.46
CA PHE A 450 -18.03 5.05 17.88
C PHE A 450 -17.10 3.88 18.21
N ILE A 451 -16.19 4.11 19.14
CA ILE A 451 -15.40 3.07 19.78
C ILE A 451 -16.18 2.59 20.99
N LYS A 452 -16.17 1.28 21.24
CA LYS A 452 -16.84 0.69 22.40
C LYS A 452 -16.20 1.07 23.73
N ALA A 453 -14.89 1.34 23.73
CA ALA A 453 -14.12 1.66 24.92
C ALA A 453 -14.09 3.19 25.16
N PRO A 454 -14.28 3.65 26.42
CA PRO A 454 -13.97 5.04 26.78
C PRO A 454 -12.49 5.32 26.58
N TYR A 455 -12.16 6.56 26.18
CA TYR A 455 -10.78 6.97 25.94
C TYR A 455 -10.60 8.47 26.17
N ILE A 456 -9.36 8.86 26.51
CA ILE A 456 -8.86 10.23 26.46
C ILE A 456 -7.85 10.34 25.33
N ASP A 457 -7.90 11.43 24.56
CA ASP A 457 -7.08 11.66 23.38
C ASP A 457 -6.73 13.15 23.24
N TYR A 458 -5.50 13.50 23.60
CA TYR A 458 -5.02 14.88 23.68
C TYR A 458 -3.81 15.12 22.79
N SER A 459 -3.73 16.32 22.18
CA SER A 459 -2.47 16.88 21.67
C SER A 459 -2.01 17.99 22.61
N LEU A 460 -0.81 17.86 23.12
CA LEU A 460 -0.23 18.77 24.11
C LEU A 460 1.01 19.43 23.52
N ASN A 461 1.22 20.71 23.82
CA ASN A 461 2.49 21.38 23.55
C ASN A 461 3.55 20.84 24.51
N TYR A 462 4.83 21.02 24.15
CA TYR A 462 5.96 20.71 25.04
C TYR A 462 6.09 21.75 26.16
N ASP A 463 4.99 21.93 26.90
CA ASP A 463 4.84 22.86 28.01
C ASP A 463 4.46 22.11 29.29
N GLU A 464 5.23 22.32 30.35
CA GLU A 464 5.04 21.64 31.64
C GLU A 464 3.69 21.96 32.28
N GLN A 465 3.19 23.18 32.13
CA GLN A 465 1.89 23.58 32.71
C GLN A 465 0.74 22.85 32.02
N GLN A 466 0.79 22.75 30.68
CA GLN A 466 -0.20 21.98 29.93
C GLN A 466 -0.14 20.49 30.26
N ALA A 467 1.06 19.93 30.34
CA ALA A 467 1.26 18.53 30.68
C ALA A 467 0.70 18.20 32.08
N ARG A 468 0.97 19.04 33.09
CA ARG A 468 0.40 18.91 34.45
C ARG A 468 -1.11 19.05 34.49
N SER A 469 -1.69 19.92 33.64
CA SER A 469 -3.14 20.07 33.56
C SER A 469 -3.79 18.85 32.92
N ALA A 470 -3.24 18.35 31.83
CA ALA A 470 -3.70 17.13 31.18
C ALA A 470 -3.56 15.90 32.09
N LEU A 471 -2.47 15.82 32.86
CA LEU A 471 -2.25 14.74 33.82
C LEU A 471 -3.36 14.68 34.85
N ARG A 472 -3.85 15.81 35.34
CA ARG A 472 -5.01 15.83 36.30
C ARG A 472 -6.27 15.22 35.70
N ASP A 473 -6.54 15.46 34.41
CA ASP A 473 -7.70 14.88 33.75
C ASP A 473 -7.49 13.38 33.46
N ILE A 474 -6.25 13.00 33.14
CA ILE A 474 -5.84 11.59 32.98
C ILE A 474 -6.01 10.83 34.29
N LEU A 475 -5.59 11.40 35.43
CA LEU A 475 -5.74 10.77 36.74
C LEU A 475 -7.22 10.56 37.10
N LYS A 476 -8.08 11.55 36.85
CA LYS A 476 -9.54 11.39 37.05
C LYS A 476 -10.11 10.27 36.16
N TYR A 477 -9.62 10.14 34.94
CA TYR A 477 -10.07 9.06 34.06
C TYR A 477 -9.61 7.69 34.55
N ILE A 478 -8.36 7.57 35.03
CA ILE A 478 -7.82 6.32 35.59
C ILE A 478 -8.62 5.93 36.87
N ASP A 479 -9.05 6.89 37.65
CA ASP A 479 -9.89 6.65 38.84
C ASP A 479 -11.31 6.18 38.51
N ILE A 480 -11.84 6.56 37.33
CA ILE A 480 -13.14 6.10 36.82
C ILE A 480 -13.04 4.67 36.27
N CYS A 481 -11.86 4.29 35.72
CA CYS A 481 -11.62 2.94 35.27
C CYS A 481 -11.58 2.00 36.49
N GLU A 482 -12.36 0.94 36.48
CA GLU A 482 -12.47 -0.03 37.59
C GLU A 482 -11.16 -0.81 37.81
N LEU A 483 -10.08 -0.13 38.16
CA LEU A 483 -8.77 -0.68 38.53
C LEU A 483 -8.62 -0.80 40.03
N SER A 484 -7.78 -1.72 40.50
CA SER A 484 -7.34 -1.73 41.89
C SER A 484 -6.52 -0.47 42.21
N LYS A 485 -6.50 0.00 43.44
CA LYS A 485 -5.70 1.17 43.87
C LYS A 485 -4.21 1.05 43.47
N GLY A 486 -3.68 -0.18 43.55
CA GLY A 486 -2.29 -0.44 43.17
C GLY A 486 -2.05 -0.27 41.66
N GLU A 487 -2.97 -0.74 40.82
CA GLU A 487 -2.91 -0.61 39.37
C GLU A 487 -3.14 0.83 38.91
N SER A 488 -4.11 1.53 39.53
CA SER A 488 -4.37 2.94 39.26
C SER A 488 -3.12 3.79 39.54
N ASN A 489 -2.47 3.60 40.70
CA ASN A 489 -1.24 4.31 41.05
C ASN A 489 -0.08 3.99 40.09
N ARG A 490 0.12 2.73 39.69
CA ARG A 490 1.16 2.35 38.73
C ARG A 490 0.93 3.03 37.38
N THR A 491 -0.31 3.01 36.89
CA THR A 491 -0.69 3.64 35.63
C THR A 491 -0.48 5.15 35.67
N ALA A 492 -0.87 5.79 36.78
CA ALA A 492 -0.70 7.21 37.02
C ALA A 492 0.78 7.64 36.99
N VAL A 493 1.63 6.95 37.77
CA VAL A 493 3.08 7.22 37.82
C VAL A 493 3.71 7.04 36.42
N CYS A 494 3.36 5.99 35.68
CA CYS A 494 3.90 5.77 34.35
C CYS A 494 3.45 6.84 33.36
N ALA A 495 2.20 7.30 33.43
CA ALA A 495 1.70 8.39 32.59
C ALA A 495 2.45 9.71 32.88
N GLU A 496 2.68 10.04 34.15
CA GLU A 496 3.43 11.22 34.56
C GLU A 496 4.89 11.18 34.09
N GLU A 497 5.57 10.06 34.31
CA GLU A 497 6.98 9.90 33.93
C GLU A 497 7.21 9.97 32.42
N ILE A 498 6.37 9.31 31.63
CA ILE A 498 6.53 9.35 30.17
C ILE A 498 6.20 10.74 29.60
N MET A 499 5.19 11.42 30.12
CA MET A 499 4.85 12.79 29.73
C MET A 499 5.99 13.75 30.08
N SER A 500 6.52 13.67 31.30
CA SER A 500 7.67 14.47 31.75
C SER A 500 8.90 14.21 30.89
N CYS A 501 9.15 12.95 30.55
CA CYS A 501 10.25 12.56 29.66
C CYS A 501 10.09 13.21 28.27
N VAL A 502 8.89 13.13 27.65
CA VAL A 502 8.64 13.69 26.33
C VAL A 502 8.70 15.22 26.34
N VAL A 503 8.12 15.89 27.34
CA VAL A 503 8.21 17.35 27.49
C VAL A 503 9.65 17.83 27.62
N GLY A 504 10.47 17.08 28.33
CA GLY A 504 11.87 17.43 28.48
C GLY A 504 12.80 16.96 27.38
N MET A 505 12.32 16.26 26.36
CA MET A 505 13.07 15.99 25.14
C MET A 505 13.18 17.28 24.32
N GLU A 506 14.13 18.14 24.68
CA GLU A 506 14.43 19.34 23.90
C GLU A 506 14.98 18.95 22.55
N GLY A 507 14.16 19.10 21.50
CA GLY A 507 14.62 19.02 20.13
C GLY A 507 14.92 20.40 19.58
N SER A 508 15.93 20.50 18.70
CA SER A 508 16.29 21.69 17.91
C SER A 508 15.14 22.27 17.04
N GLU A 509 13.98 21.67 17.11
CA GLU A 509 12.78 22.00 16.32
C GLU A 509 11.76 22.89 17.08
N ARG A 510 12.12 23.46 18.22
CA ARG A 510 11.26 24.34 19.08
C ARG A 510 10.64 25.55 18.38
N LYS A 511 11.03 25.85 17.14
CA LYS A 511 10.58 27.05 16.40
C LYS A 511 9.39 26.82 15.46
N SER A 512 8.83 25.61 15.38
CA SER A 512 7.67 25.35 14.52
C SER A 512 6.35 25.55 15.29
N PRO A 513 5.36 26.30 14.77
CA PRO A 513 4.07 26.53 15.41
C PRO A 513 3.22 25.26 15.59
N HIS A 514 3.71 24.12 15.13
CA HIS A 514 3.03 22.82 15.15
C HIS A 514 3.76 21.78 16.00
N HIS A 515 4.34 22.19 17.12
CA HIS A 515 5.02 21.30 18.06
C HIS A 515 4.03 20.74 19.08
N PHE A 516 3.51 19.55 18.79
CA PHE A 516 2.62 18.80 19.67
C PHE A 516 3.14 17.37 19.84
N PHE A 517 2.87 16.79 21.02
CA PHE A 517 2.87 15.36 21.20
C PHE A 517 1.45 14.90 21.55
N ASP A 518 1.10 13.70 21.09
CA ASP A 518 -0.21 13.12 21.36
C ASP A 518 -0.09 12.12 22.50
N ILE A 519 -1.05 12.19 23.44
CA ILE A 519 -1.25 11.17 24.45
C ILE A 519 -2.66 10.62 24.34
N ARG A 520 -2.77 9.30 24.32
CA ARG A 520 -4.02 8.58 24.27
C ARG A 520 -4.04 7.52 25.36
N ILE A 521 -5.13 7.48 26.12
CA ILE A 521 -5.38 6.50 27.17
C ILE A 521 -6.73 5.88 26.93
N MET A 522 -6.80 4.56 26.98
CA MET A 522 -8.02 3.81 26.70
C MET A 522 -8.11 2.54 27.55
N GLU A 523 -9.31 2.11 27.85
CA GLU A 523 -9.54 0.79 28.43
C GLU A 523 -9.38 -0.31 27.37
N ILE A 524 -8.81 -1.43 27.79
CA ILE A 524 -8.73 -2.66 27.01
C ILE A 524 -9.88 -3.55 27.45
N PHE A 525 -10.70 -4.01 26.48
CA PHE A 525 -11.78 -4.95 26.72
C PHE A 525 -11.42 -6.34 26.25
N ASP A 526 -11.95 -7.36 26.92
CA ASP A 526 -11.92 -8.72 26.41
C ASP A 526 -13.04 -8.87 25.37
N ASP A 527 -12.67 -9.26 24.14
CA ASP A 527 -13.62 -9.39 23.03
C ASP A 527 -14.76 -10.39 23.32
N GLU A 528 -14.48 -11.43 24.16
CA GLU A 528 -15.46 -12.46 24.49
C GLU A 528 -16.39 -12.08 25.65
N LYS A 529 -15.91 -11.31 26.62
CA LYS A 529 -16.64 -11.05 27.88
C LYS A 529 -17.16 -9.64 28.05
N SER A 530 -16.79 -8.71 27.16
CA SER A 530 -17.10 -7.27 27.28
C SER A 530 -16.71 -6.65 28.64
N GLN A 531 -15.75 -7.26 29.36
CA GLN A 531 -15.25 -6.77 30.64
C GLN A 531 -13.94 -6.00 30.45
N PRO A 532 -13.72 -4.90 31.19
CA PRO A 532 -12.47 -4.16 31.12
C PRO A 532 -11.32 -5.01 31.66
N ARG A 533 -10.32 -5.24 30.80
CA ARG A 533 -9.13 -6.08 31.08
C ARG A 533 -7.94 -5.26 31.58
N GLY A 534 -7.95 -3.95 31.36
CA GLY A 534 -6.84 -3.09 31.73
C GLY A 534 -6.86 -1.73 31.02
N ILE A 535 -5.75 -1.02 31.10
CA ILE A 535 -5.55 0.28 30.43
C ILE A 535 -4.36 0.20 29.48
N GLN A 536 -4.47 0.89 28.36
CA GLN A 536 -3.40 1.10 27.40
C GLN A 536 -3.14 2.59 27.21
N ILE A 537 -1.87 2.99 27.26
CA ILE A 537 -1.42 4.36 27.05
C ILE A 537 -0.54 4.40 25.81
N TYR A 538 -0.84 5.30 24.87
CA TYR A 538 0.00 5.63 23.73
C TYR A 538 0.50 7.06 23.88
N VAL A 539 1.82 7.26 23.67
CA VAL A 539 2.41 8.59 23.57
C VAL A 539 3.16 8.68 22.26
N LYS A 540 2.77 9.65 21.42
CA LYS A 540 3.35 9.83 20.07
C LYS A 540 3.93 11.23 19.97
N TRP A 541 5.15 11.33 19.40
CA TRP A 541 5.79 12.61 19.10
C TRP A 541 6.62 12.54 17.83
N ARG A 542 6.83 13.67 17.18
CA ARG A 542 7.64 13.77 15.98
C ARG A 542 9.10 14.09 16.32
N GLY A 543 10.04 13.55 15.55
CA GLY A 543 11.45 13.86 15.71
C GLY A 543 12.37 12.74 15.21
N LYS A 544 13.65 12.83 15.59
CA LYS A 544 14.59 11.73 15.36
C LYS A 544 14.18 10.49 16.16
N SER A 545 14.58 9.31 15.69
CA SER A 545 14.34 8.07 16.45
C SER A 545 15.06 8.14 17.79
N VAL A 546 14.28 8.26 18.86
CA VAL A 546 14.78 8.27 20.23
C VAL A 546 13.97 7.25 21.01
N ASN A 547 14.60 6.13 21.37
CA ASN A 547 13.95 5.11 22.19
C ASN A 547 14.17 5.43 23.69
N PRO A 548 13.15 5.90 24.39
CA PRO A 548 13.28 6.25 25.81
C PRO A 548 13.39 5.03 26.72
N ILE A 549 13.11 3.82 26.19
CA ILE A 549 13.04 2.57 26.97
C ILE A 549 14.36 1.82 26.95
N CYS A 550 15.27 2.13 26.03
CA CYS A 550 16.57 1.45 25.91
C CYS A 550 17.49 1.70 27.10
N ASP A 551 18.14 0.63 27.56
CA ASP A 551 19.20 0.72 28.58
C ASP A 551 20.41 1.52 28.03
N PRO A 552 20.83 2.63 28.70
CA PRO A 552 21.97 3.44 28.28
C PRO A 552 23.28 2.67 28.18
N ALA A 553 23.40 1.54 28.88
CA ALA A 553 24.59 0.69 28.83
C ALA A 553 24.80 0.00 27.46
N ARG A 554 23.74 -0.11 26.64
CA ARG A 554 23.79 -0.72 25.31
C ARG A 554 23.92 0.28 24.16
N ASN A 555 23.68 1.57 24.40
CA ASN A 555 23.75 2.59 23.36
C ASN A 555 24.13 3.98 23.93
N PRO A 556 25.44 4.26 24.12
CA PRO A 556 25.93 5.49 24.75
C PRO A 556 25.55 6.78 24.02
N ASP A 557 25.34 6.72 22.69
CA ASP A 557 25.03 7.89 21.85
C ASP A 557 23.57 8.38 21.99
N GLN A 558 22.71 7.62 22.65
CA GLN A 558 21.29 7.97 22.89
C GLN A 558 21.06 8.53 24.31
N MET A 559 22.08 9.03 24.98
CA MET A 559 22.04 9.37 26.40
C MET A 559 21.23 10.63 26.73
N MET A 560 20.23 10.41 27.57
CA MET A 560 19.73 11.36 28.57
C MET A 560 20.12 10.87 29.96
N LYS A 561 21.31 11.27 30.49
CA LYS A 561 21.92 10.69 31.71
C LYS A 561 21.05 10.71 32.96
N ASP A 562 20.20 11.72 33.15
CA ASP A 562 19.40 11.86 34.39
C ASP A 562 17.98 11.28 34.31
N ARG A 563 17.47 11.02 33.10
CA ARG A 563 16.10 10.51 32.87
C ARG A 563 16.01 8.98 32.73
N SER A 564 17.15 8.31 32.60
CA SER A 564 17.19 6.84 32.47
C SER A 564 16.67 6.11 33.71
N ARG A 565 16.67 6.75 34.90
CA ARG A 565 16.17 6.16 36.14
C ARG A 565 14.64 6.09 36.17
N SER A 566 13.94 7.16 35.74
CA SER A 566 12.48 7.24 35.68
C SER A 566 11.90 6.21 34.73
N LEU A 567 12.51 6.04 33.56
CA LEU A 567 12.03 5.09 32.55
C LEU A 567 12.33 3.63 32.88
N ARG A 568 13.37 3.35 33.69
CA ARG A 568 13.54 2.02 34.29
C ARG A 568 12.42 1.68 35.28
N LEU A 569 11.89 2.68 35.97
CA LEU A 569 10.74 2.51 36.84
C LEU A 569 9.50 2.16 36.00
N VAL A 570 9.23 2.91 34.93
CA VAL A 570 8.11 2.65 34.00
C VAL A 570 8.18 1.22 33.46
N ASN A 571 9.36 0.76 33.02
CA ASN A 571 9.54 -0.60 32.50
C ASN A 571 9.28 -1.70 33.54
N LYS A 572 9.44 -1.41 34.83
CA LYS A 572 9.14 -2.35 35.93
C LYS A 572 7.66 -2.32 36.36
N LEU A 573 6.99 -1.20 36.16
CA LEU A 573 5.61 -1.00 36.60
C LEU A 573 4.58 -1.40 35.54
N CYS A 574 4.94 -1.36 34.27
CA CYS A 574 4.06 -1.81 33.17
C CYS A 574 4.06 -3.32 33.03
N ASN A 575 2.92 -3.90 32.61
CA ASN A 575 2.87 -5.30 32.21
C ASN A 575 3.56 -5.53 30.87
N ASP A 576 3.43 -4.56 29.95
CA ASP A 576 4.09 -4.56 28.65
C ASP A 576 4.38 -3.12 28.24
N ILE A 577 5.57 -2.90 27.66
CA ILE A 577 5.97 -1.60 27.10
C ILE A 577 6.70 -1.81 25.80
N ASP A 578 6.29 -1.08 24.78
CA ASP A 578 6.87 -1.17 23.46
C ASP A 578 7.15 0.21 22.87
N TYR A 579 8.28 0.33 22.18
CA TYR A 579 8.66 1.52 21.44
C TYR A 579 8.75 1.21 19.95
N ASN A 580 8.20 2.10 19.16
CA ASN A 580 8.27 2.04 17.71
C ASN A 580 8.54 3.42 17.11
N TYR A 581 9.34 3.43 16.04
CA TYR A 581 9.60 4.61 15.23
C TYR A 581 9.14 4.36 13.79
N ARG A 582 8.17 5.16 13.33
CA ARG A 582 7.57 4.99 12.03
C ARG A 582 7.36 6.33 11.34
N ASN A 583 7.87 6.48 10.11
CA ASN A 583 7.65 7.66 9.27
C ASN A 583 7.95 9.01 9.95
N GLY A 584 8.96 9.07 10.82
CA GLY A 584 9.32 10.29 11.55
C GLY A 584 8.53 10.52 12.84
N VAL A 585 7.69 9.57 13.25
CA VAL A 585 6.91 9.60 14.49
C VAL A 585 7.41 8.52 15.44
N ASN A 586 7.75 8.92 16.65
CA ASN A 586 8.06 8.03 17.77
C ASN A 586 6.73 7.66 18.44
N CYS A 587 6.59 6.42 18.86
CA CYS A 587 5.42 5.93 19.59
C CYS A 587 5.88 5.01 20.74
N VAL A 588 5.50 5.36 21.96
CA VAL A 588 5.58 4.48 23.12
C VAL A 588 4.19 3.98 23.44
N ALA A 589 4.04 2.69 23.59
CA ALA A 589 2.81 2.05 24.03
C ALA A 589 3.07 1.31 25.35
N MET A 590 2.24 1.55 26.36
CA MET A 590 2.30 0.92 27.67
C MET A 590 0.99 0.22 27.97
N LYS A 591 1.07 -0.99 28.48
CA LYS A 591 -0.10 -1.81 28.80
C LYS A 591 -0.11 -2.17 30.27
N PHE A 592 -1.25 -1.98 30.90
CA PHE A 592 -1.52 -2.29 32.29
C PHE A 592 -2.72 -3.24 32.32
N LEU A 593 -2.51 -4.47 32.76
CA LEU A 593 -3.56 -5.47 32.84
C LEU A 593 -4.06 -5.57 34.27
N LYS A 594 -5.37 -5.79 34.45
CA LYS A 594 -5.97 -6.14 35.73
C LYS A 594 -5.38 -7.47 36.19
N SER A 595 -4.93 -7.52 37.42
CA SER A 595 -4.43 -8.72 38.10
C SER A 595 -5.54 -9.72 38.40
#